data_fbea2ac57304923bd281e8db54960486
#
_entry.id   fbea2ac57304923bd281e8db54960486
#
_cell.length_a   1.000
_cell.length_b   1.000
_cell.length_c   1.000
_cell.angle_alpha   90.00
_cell.angle_beta   90.00
_cell.angle_gamma   90.00
#
_symmetry.space_group_name_H-M   'P 1'
#
loop_
_entity.id
_entity.type
_entity.pdbx_description
1 polymer ?
#
loop_
_entity_poly.entity_id
_entity_poly.type
_entity_poly.pdbx_seq_one_letter_code
_entity_poly.pdbx_strand_id
1 'polypeptide(L)'
;MRRAAAIVITLLIGSAVAFGASDWRAPATLPVQAANALSSSLTAASGHASHVWRDTPPVNADGTVNAYVEIARGDRRKWEFNIAANRRAVDRTLPESVGGYPVNYGFVPQTISYDGDPFDVLVLGPPIEGGQLVKGVIVGLMRMEDEKGVDSKVVISRTGPDHRPLNALTSDEQQRIGDYFKRYKIHEEGKFSRVPGWGGTAEGLSYVTTTHDFFTTCRGLTESTCTLSTSPSTR
;
A
#
# COMPACT_ATOMS: atom_id res chain seq x y z
N MET A 1 -50.03 50.12 26.12
CA MET A 1 -49.49 48.86 26.63
C MET A 1 -49.18 47.98 25.44
N ARG A 2 -47.93 47.96 25.02
CA ARG A 2 -47.44 47.11 23.89
C ARG A 2 -46.66 45.94 24.49
N ARG A 3 -47.14 44.73 24.30
CA ARG A 3 -46.45 43.52 24.76
C ARG A 3 -45.38 43.12 23.71
N ALA A 4 -44.14 43.08 24.10
CA ALA A 4 -43.04 42.57 23.29
C ALA A 4 -43.07 41.04 23.37
N ALA A 5 -43.18 40.37 22.21
CA ALA A 5 -43.00 38.93 22.10
C ALA A 5 -41.51 38.63 21.95
N ALA A 6 -40.97 37.87 22.90
CA ALA A 6 -39.61 37.33 22.81
C ALA A 6 -39.59 36.09 21.91
N ILE A 7 -38.86 36.19 20.82
CA ILE A 7 -38.59 35.02 19.95
C ILE A 7 -37.43 34.26 20.56
N VAL A 8 -37.68 33.05 21.08
CA VAL A 8 -36.65 32.11 21.49
C VAL A 8 -36.16 31.37 20.24
N ILE A 9 -34.95 31.72 19.80
CA ILE A 9 -34.28 30.96 18.75
C ILE A 9 -33.56 29.77 19.44
N THR A 10 -34.15 28.60 19.30
CA THR A 10 -33.52 27.35 19.72
C THR A 10 -32.45 26.99 18.69
N LEU A 11 -31.18 27.24 19.03
CA LEU A 11 -30.03 26.71 18.25
C LEU A 11 -30.02 25.19 18.43
N LEU A 12 -30.41 24.46 17.39
CA LEU A 12 -30.10 23.05 17.24
C LEU A 12 -28.59 22.94 16.97
N ILE A 13 -27.81 22.68 18.02
CA ILE A 13 -26.43 22.28 17.90
C ILE A 13 -26.47 20.88 17.34
N GLY A 14 -26.32 20.77 16.02
CA GLY A 14 -26.08 19.48 15.36
C GLY A 14 -24.79 18.90 15.91
N SER A 15 -24.89 17.85 16.70
CA SER A 15 -23.74 17.04 17.08
C SER A 15 -23.14 16.45 15.82
N ALA A 16 -22.08 17.11 15.30
CA ALA A 16 -21.18 16.48 14.37
C ALA A 16 -20.58 15.28 15.12
N VAL A 17 -21.08 14.08 14.79
CA VAL A 17 -20.38 12.84 15.14
C VAL A 17 -19.05 12.93 14.39
N ALA A 18 -18.03 13.38 15.08
CA ALA A 18 -16.67 13.18 14.66
C ALA A 18 -16.48 11.65 14.64
N PHE A 19 -16.57 11.07 13.44
CA PHE A 19 -15.96 9.77 13.22
C PHE A 19 -14.49 9.95 13.57
N GLY A 20 -14.12 9.53 14.77
CA GLY A 20 -12.74 9.48 15.20
C GLY A 20 -11.97 8.78 14.09
N ALA A 21 -10.88 9.39 13.65
CA ALA A 21 -9.89 8.70 12.87
C ALA A 21 -9.61 7.42 13.66
N SER A 22 -10.17 6.28 13.21
CA SER A 22 -9.89 5.00 13.78
C SER A 22 -8.38 4.90 13.81
N ASP A 23 -7.82 4.60 14.99
CA ASP A 23 -6.39 4.39 15.18
C ASP A 23 -5.93 3.19 14.34
N TRP A 24 -5.78 3.42 13.04
CA TRP A 24 -5.12 2.54 12.11
C TRP A 24 -3.64 2.56 12.43
N ARG A 25 -3.31 1.97 13.58
CA ARG A 25 -1.93 1.67 13.91
C ARG A 25 -1.62 0.33 13.29
N ALA A 26 -0.65 0.37 12.40
CA ALA A 26 -0.01 -0.82 11.94
C ALA A 26 0.38 -1.72 13.11
N PRO A 27 0.14 -3.05 13.03
CA PRO A 27 0.62 -3.97 14.06
C PRO A 27 2.14 -3.83 14.19
N ALA A 28 2.59 -3.75 15.43
CA ALA A 28 3.99 -3.47 15.76
C ALA A 28 4.91 -4.70 15.63
N THR A 29 4.42 -5.81 15.10
CA THR A 29 5.19 -7.06 14.92
C THR A 29 5.09 -7.54 13.48
N LEU A 30 6.25 -7.77 12.86
CA LEU A 30 6.31 -8.50 11.58
C LEU A 30 5.94 -9.98 11.82
N PRO A 31 5.12 -10.58 10.95
CA PRO A 31 4.94 -12.02 10.93
C PRO A 31 6.28 -12.75 10.69
N VAL A 32 6.44 -13.91 11.28
CA VAL A 32 7.63 -14.78 11.11
C VAL A 32 7.97 -15.04 9.63
N GLN A 33 6.98 -15.03 8.74
CA GLN A 33 7.15 -15.20 7.30
C GLN A 33 7.99 -14.10 6.63
N ALA A 34 7.95 -12.86 7.14
CA ALA A 34 8.76 -11.76 6.62
C ALA A 34 10.25 -11.96 6.85
N ALA A 35 10.60 -12.47 8.04
CA ALA A 35 11.98 -12.79 8.38
C ALA A 35 12.54 -13.90 7.48
N ASN A 36 11.72 -14.89 7.11
CA ASN A 36 12.09 -15.99 6.21
C ASN A 36 12.37 -15.52 4.79
N ALA A 37 11.53 -14.64 4.25
CA ALA A 37 11.73 -14.07 2.93
C ALA A 37 13.00 -13.22 2.86
N LEU A 38 13.31 -12.46 3.93
CA LEU A 38 14.55 -11.68 4.04
C LEU A 38 15.79 -12.55 4.12
N SER A 39 15.80 -13.56 4.98
CA SER A 39 16.95 -14.45 5.18
C SER A 39 17.31 -15.18 3.90
N SER A 40 16.34 -15.74 3.19
CA SER A 40 16.57 -16.43 1.92
C SER A 40 17.03 -15.50 0.80
N SER A 41 16.57 -14.24 0.75
CA SER A 41 17.01 -13.28 -0.25
C SER A 41 18.40 -12.73 -0.01
N LEU A 42 18.84 -12.62 1.25
CA LEU A 42 20.17 -12.15 1.62
C LEU A 42 21.26 -13.20 1.39
N THR A 43 20.94 -14.49 1.56
CA THR A 43 21.88 -15.60 1.27
C THR A 43 22.06 -15.85 -0.23
N ALA A 44 21.08 -15.53 -1.08
CA ALA A 44 21.19 -15.66 -2.54
C ALA A 44 22.05 -14.56 -3.20
N ALA A 45 22.54 -13.58 -2.44
CA ALA A 45 23.10 -12.31 -2.95
C ALA A 45 24.60 -12.32 -3.27
N SER A 46 25.25 -13.44 -3.45
CA SER A 46 26.68 -13.50 -3.79
C SER A 46 27.00 -13.30 -5.30
N GLY A 47 26.03 -12.96 -6.14
CA GLY A 47 26.23 -12.70 -7.57
C GLY A 47 25.87 -11.25 -7.95
N HIS A 48 26.67 -10.63 -8.81
CA HIS A 48 26.72 -9.21 -9.20
C HIS A 48 25.52 -8.63 -9.96
N ALA A 49 24.36 -9.26 -10.00
CA ALA A 49 23.15 -8.69 -10.59
C ALA A 49 22.38 -7.86 -9.55
N SER A 50 22.01 -6.62 -9.89
CA SER A 50 21.17 -5.79 -9.02
C SER A 50 19.84 -6.48 -8.74
N HIS A 51 19.48 -6.59 -7.48
CA HIS A 51 18.22 -7.19 -7.05
C HIS A 51 17.18 -6.09 -6.86
N VAL A 52 16.10 -6.11 -7.65
CA VAL A 52 15.16 -4.99 -7.72
C VAL A 52 14.57 -4.62 -6.35
N TRP A 53 14.16 -5.59 -5.55
CA TRP A 53 13.60 -5.31 -4.23
C TRP A 53 14.67 -4.88 -3.20
N ARG A 54 15.86 -5.51 -3.22
CA ARG A 54 16.89 -5.28 -2.21
C ARG A 54 17.75 -4.04 -2.48
N ASP A 55 18.02 -3.73 -3.77
CA ASP A 55 19.05 -2.78 -4.15
C ASP A 55 18.50 -1.45 -4.69
N THR A 56 17.17 -1.34 -4.89
CA THR A 56 16.52 -0.11 -5.33
C THR A 56 16.01 0.67 -4.10
N PRO A 57 16.36 1.96 -3.93
CA PRO A 57 15.83 2.73 -2.80
C PRO A 57 14.32 2.93 -2.92
N PRO A 58 13.56 3.01 -1.81
CA PRO A 58 12.12 3.23 -1.85
C PRO A 58 11.77 4.66 -2.28
N VAL A 59 12.57 5.63 -1.84
CA VAL A 59 12.37 7.06 -2.10
C VAL A 59 13.63 7.66 -2.71
N ASN A 60 13.47 8.45 -3.74
CA ASN A 60 14.56 9.17 -4.42
C ASN A 60 14.83 10.53 -3.77
N ALA A 61 15.98 11.13 -4.06
CA ALA A 61 16.36 12.44 -3.55
C ALA A 61 15.39 13.57 -3.97
N ASP A 62 14.64 13.39 -5.06
CA ASP A 62 13.60 14.31 -5.53
C ASP A 62 12.23 14.10 -4.85
N GLY A 63 12.14 13.20 -3.84
CA GLY A 63 10.93 12.88 -3.11
C GLY A 63 9.99 11.92 -3.85
N THR A 64 10.34 11.44 -5.04
CA THR A 64 9.54 10.42 -5.74
C THR A 64 9.75 9.04 -5.12
N VAL A 65 8.72 8.21 -5.15
CA VAL A 65 8.73 6.81 -4.70
C VAL A 65 8.98 5.90 -5.91
N ASN A 66 9.88 4.94 -5.76
CA ASN A 66 10.08 3.88 -6.75
C ASN A 66 9.05 2.79 -6.57
N ALA A 67 8.54 2.28 -7.69
CA ALA A 67 7.57 1.19 -7.75
C ALA A 67 7.98 0.17 -8.81
N TYR A 68 8.06 -1.08 -8.44
CA TYR A 68 8.17 -2.18 -9.40
C TYR A 68 6.78 -2.65 -9.76
N VAL A 69 6.42 -2.55 -11.03
CA VAL A 69 5.10 -2.95 -11.53
C VAL A 69 5.08 -4.45 -11.78
N GLU A 70 4.23 -5.16 -11.08
CA GLU A 70 4.01 -6.58 -11.28
C GLU A 70 2.89 -6.85 -12.27
N ILE A 71 1.78 -6.10 -12.15
CA ILE A 71 0.52 -6.32 -12.86
C ILE A 71 0.14 -5.04 -13.59
N ALA A 72 0.03 -5.11 -14.91
CA ALA A 72 -0.47 -4.02 -15.72
C ALA A 72 -1.96 -3.77 -15.47
N ARG A 73 -2.39 -2.50 -15.50
CA ARG A 73 -3.81 -2.17 -15.54
C ARG A 73 -4.52 -2.94 -16.66
N GLY A 74 -5.61 -3.61 -16.31
CA GLY A 74 -6.40 -4.44 -17.24
C GLY A 74 -5.99 -5.91 -17.30
N ASP A 75 -4.84 -6.31 -16.76
CA ASP A 75 -4.44 -7.72 -16.71
C ASP A 75 -5.26 -8.46 -15.62
N ARG A 76 -5.71 -9.67 -15.94
CA ARG A 76 -6.39 -10.58 -15.01
C ARG A 76 -5.42 -11.56 -14.36
N ARG A 77 -4.20 -11.69 -14.87
CA ARG A 77 -3.18 -12.53 -14.28
C ARG A 77 -2.63 -11.85 -13.04
N LYS A 78 -2.76 -12.52 -11.89
CA LYS A 78 -2.06 -12.11 -10.68
C LYS A 78 -0.61 -12.55 -10.81
N TRP A 79 0.26 -11.60 -11.00
CA TRP A 79 1.69 -11.79 -10.98
C TRP A 79 2.21 -11.51 -9.57
N GLU A 80 3.17 -12.29 -9.13
CA GLU A 80 3.86 -12.10 -7.86
C GLU A 80 5.37 -12.12 -8.09
N PHE A 81 6.06 -11.24 -7.37
CA PHE A 81 7.50 -11.20 -7.40
C PHE A 81 8.10 -12.20 -6.41
N ASN A 82 8.84 -13.17 -6.93
CA ASN A 82 9.62 -14.09 -6.10
C ASN A 82 10.92 -13.41 -5.71
N ILE A 83 11.03 -13.03 -4.44
CA ILE A 83 12.20 -12.32 -3.90
C ILE A 83 13.48 -13.15 -4.08
N ALA A 84 13.48 -14.43 -3.73
CA ALA A 84 14.65 -15.28 -3.83
C ALA A 84 15.14 -15.45 -5.28
N ALA A 85 14.22 -15.50 -6.24
CA ALA A 85 14.54 -15.66 -7.66
C ALA A 85 14.75 -14.33 -8.40
N ASN A 86 14.50 -13.18 -7.74
CA ASN A 86 14.55 -11.84 -8.32
C ASN A 86 13.75 -11.71 -9.63
N ARG A 87 12.59 -12.33 -9.69
CA ARG A 87 11.72 -12.33 -10.88
C ARG A 87 10.26 -12.49 -10.51
N ARG A 88 9.37 -11.98 -11.36
CA ARG A 88 7.93 -12.22 -11.24
C ARG A 88 7.51 -13.50 -11.96
N ALA A 89 6.44 -14.12 -11.45
CA ALA A 89 5.77 -15.26 -12.07
C ALA A 89 4.25 -15.13 -11.91
N VAL A 90 3.48 -15.80 -12.76
CA VAL A 90 2.03 -15.85 -12.60
C VAL A 90 1.69 -16.75 -11.42
N ASP A 91 1.01 -16.20 -10.41
CA ASP A 91 0.41 -16.96 -9.32
C ASP A 91 -0.89 -17.64 -9.82
N ARG A 92 -1.83 -16.83 -10.32
CA ARG A 92 -3.11 -17.31 -10.85
C ARG A 92 -3.72 -16.32 -11.85
N THR A 93 -4.78 -16.76 -12.52
CA THR A 93 -5.62 -15.89 -13.35
C THR A 93 -6.97 -15.67 -12.67
N LEU A 94 -7.37 -14.43 -12.48
CA LEU A 94 -8.65 -14.09 -11.89
C LEU A 94 -9.80 -14.44 -12.83
N PRO A 95 -10.96 -14.86 -12.30
CA PRO A 95 -12.16 -15.09 -13.08
C PRO A 95 -12.59 -13.86 -13.88
N GLU A 96 -13.30 -14.06 -15.00
CA GLU A 96 -13.84 -12.96 -15.80
C GLU A 96 -14.80 -12.07 -15.02
N SER A 97 -15.57 -12.66 -14.11
CA SER A 97 -16.50 -11.93 -13.24
C SER A 97 -15.83 -10.93 -12.30
N VAL A 98 -14.56 -11.13 -11.97
CA VAL A 98 -13.75 -10.17 -11.20
C VAL A 98 -13.20 -9.06 -12.10
N GLY A 99 -12.84 -9.40 -13.32
CA GLY A 99 -12.20 -8.50 -14.28
C GLY A 99 -10.69 -8.35 -14.06
N GLY A 100 -10.08 -7.47 -14.86
CA GLY A 100 -8.68 -7.11 -14.72
C GLY A 100 -8.45 -6.03 -13.65
N TYR A 101 -7.20 -5.93 -13.19
CA TYR A 101 -6.79 -4.91 -12.22
C TYR A 101 -7.14 -3.50 -12.72
N PRO A 102 -7.84 -2.69 -11.92
CA PRO A 102 -8.28 -1.36 -12.36
C PRO A 102 -7.15 -0.34 -12.48
N VAL A 103 -5.99 -0.64 -11.94
CA VAL A 103 -4.81 0.22 -11.81
C VAL A 103 -3.57 -0.65 -11.95
N ASN A 104 -2.43 -0.08 -12.33
CA ASN A 104 -1.18 -0.84 -12.30
C ASN A 104 -0.82 -1.15 -10.84
N TYR A 105 -0.44 -2.39 -10.57
CA TYR A 105 -0.17 -2.89 -9.24
C TYR A 105 1.25 -3.40 -9.14
N GLY A 106 1.86 -3.26 -7.98
CA GLY A 106 3.19 -3.76 -7.70
C GLY A 106 3.62 -3.42 -6.28
N PHE A 107 4.91 -3.28 -6.05
CA PHE A 107 5.44 -3.01 -4.73
C PHE A 107 6.48 -1.88 -4.72
N VAL A 108 6.68 -1.29 -3.54
CA VAL A 108 7.76 -0.36 -3.25
C VAL A 108 9.00 -1.17 -2.84
N PRO A 109 10.16 -1.02 -3.53
CA PRO A 109 11.38 -1.73 -3.16
C PRO A 109 11.88 -1.34 -1.76
N GLN A 110 12.73 -2.19 -1.17
CA GLN A 110 13.27 -2.01 0.19
C GLN A 110 12.20 -1.72 1.25
N THR A 111 11.04 -2.38 1.15
CA THR A 111 9.97 -2.31 2.15
C THR A 111 9.54 -3.71 2.56
N ILE A 112 8.97 -3.83 3.77
CA ILE A 112 8.31 -5.03 4.28
C ILE A 112 7.00 -4.60 4.91
N SER A 113 5.89 -5.14 4.42
CA SER A 113 4.55 -4.91 4.94
C SER A 113 4.25 -5.84 6.12
N TYR A 114 3.07 -5.67 6.72
CA TYR A 114 2.65 -6.39 7.93
C TYR A 114 2.41 -7.88 7.72
N ASP A 115 2.16 -8.30 6.48
CA ASP A 115 2.02 -9.71 6.10
C ASP A 115 3.35 -10.37 5.69
N GLY A 116 4.44 -9.59 5.66
CA GLY A 116 5.78 -10.05 5.33
C GLY A 116 6.19 -9.88 3.88
N ASP A 117 5.28 -9.44 3.03
CA ASP A 117 5.54 -9.15 1.64
C ASP A 117 6.05 -7.69 1.46
N PRO A 118 6.67 -7.31 0.34
CA PRO A 118 6.96 -5.92 0.04
C PRO A 118 5.70 -5.05 0.07
N PHE A 119 5.82 -3.78 0.47
CA PHE A 119 4.67 -2.89 0.59
C PHE A 119 4.05 -2.56 -0.76
N ASP A 120 2.78 -2.83 -0.90
CA ASP A 120 2.00 -2.68 -2.13
C ASP A 120 1.88 -1.23 -2.61
N VAL A 121 1.95 -1.05 -3.92
CA VAL A 121 1.77 0.24 -4.60
C VAL A 121 0.78 0.15 -5.74
N LEU A 122 -0.09 1.14 -5.83
CA LEU A 122 -0.99 1.38 -6.95
C LEU A 122 -0.44 2.55 -7.78
N VAL A 123 -0.14 2.31 -9.06
CA VAL A 123 0.40 3.35 -9.97
C VAL A 123 -0.68 3.82 -10.92
N LEU A 124 -1.13 5.07 -10.75
CA LEU A 124 -2.19 5.66 -11.58
C LEU A 124 -1.72 5.88 -13.03
N GLY A 125 -2.67 5.83 -13.95
CA GLY A 125 -2.45 6.16 -15.35
C GLY A 125 -2.71 5.00 -16.31
N PRO A 126 -2.17 5.10 -17.55
CA PRO A 126 -2.33 4.06 -18.56
C PRO A 126 -1.64 2.75 -18.13
N PRO A 127 -1.94 1.62 -18.80
CA PRO A 127 -1.25 0.36 -18.55
C PRO A 127 0.28 0.51 -18.66
N ILE A 128 0.98 -0.05 -17.68
CA ILE A 128 2.44 -0.15 -17.65
C ILE A 128 2.78 -1.63 -17.70
N GLU A 129 3.66 -2.00 -18.61
CA GLU A 129 4.09 -3.39 -18.74
C GLU A 129 4.72 -3.89 -17.43
N GLY A 130 4.32 -5.08 -17.00
CA GLY A 130 4.86 -5.66 -15.77
C GLY A 130 6.35 -6.03 -15.93
N GLY A 131 7.09 -5.86 -14.85
CA GLY A 131 8.55 -5.97 -14.83
C GLY A 131 9.28 -4.64 -14.92
N GLN A 132 8.55 -3.53 -15.12
CA GLN A 132 9.16 -2.20 -15.16
C GLN A 132 9.29 -1.57 -13.78
N LEU A 133 10.41 -0.90 -13.56
CA LEU A 133 10.63 0.00 -12.43
C LEU A 133 10.24 1.42 -12.87
N VAL A 134 9.30 2.02 -12.16
CA VAL A 134 8.84 3.38 -12.40
C VAL A 134 8.96 4.22 -11.14
N LYS A 135 8.88 5.53 -11.26
CA LYS A 135 8.83 6.45 -10.12
C LYS A 135 7.67 7.42 -10.22
N GLY A 136 7.18 7.88 -9.08
CA GLY A 136 6.10 8.84 -9.02
C GLY A 136 5.99 9.50 -7.66
N VAL A 137 5.14 10.52 -7.56
CA VAL A 137 4.80 11.17 -6.30
C VAL A 137 3.61 10.47 -5.65
N ILE A 138 3.59 10.43 -4.32
CA ILE A 138 2.45 9.91 -3.57
C ILE A 138 1.27 10.85 -3.76
N VAL A 139 0.11 10.31 -4.10
CA VAL A 139 -1.16 11.03 -4.23
C VAL A 139 -2.22 10.55 -3.25
N GLY A 140 -1.96 9.49 -2.49
CA GLY A 140 -2.83 8.97 -1.45
C GLY A 140 -2.44 7.61 -0.93
N LEU A 141 -3.33 7.05 -0.12
CA LEU A 141 -3.25 5.71 0.44
C LEU A 141 -4.63 5.06 0.36
N MET A 142 -4.72 3.84 -0.13
CA MET A 142 -5.89 2.99 0.03
C MET A 142 -5.75 2.20 1.33
N ARG A 143 -6.60 2.47 2.31
CA ARG A 143 -6.66 1.63 3.51
C ARG A 143 -7.39 0.36 3.15
N MET A 144 -6.77 -0.76 3.41
CA MET A 144 -7.32 -2.08 3.13
C MET A 144 -6.99 -3.05 4.25
N GLU A 145 -7.88 -4.00 4.46
CA GLU A 145 -7.72 -5.15 5.35
C GLU A 145 -8.13 -6.42 4.63
N ASP A 146 -7.49 -7.49 4.95
CA ASP A 146 -7.86 -8.82 4.52
C ASP A 146 -7.75 -9.86 5.66
N GLU A 147 -7.81 -11.13 5.36
CA GLU A 147 -7.72 -12.23 6.34
C GLU A 147 -6.36 -12.30 7.06
N LYS A 148 -5.33 -11.63 6.54
CA LYS A 148 -4.00 -11.53 7.16
C LYS A 148 -3.84 -10.28 8.03
N GLY A 149 -4.76 -9.32 7.94
CA GLY A 149 -4.75 -8.06 8.68
C GLY A 149 -4.66 -6.82 7.79
N VAL A 150 -3.86 -5.83 8.22
CA VAL A 150 -3.68 -4.58 7.48
C VAL A 150 -2.93 -4.83 6.18
N ASP A 151 -3.57 -4.47 5.06
CA ASP A 151 -3.07 -4.66 3.70
C ASP A 151 -3.23 -3.36 2.88
N SER A 152 -2.92 -2.21 3.51
CA SER A 152 -3.02 -0.89 2.87
C SER A 152 -2.04 -0.77 1.70
N LYS A 153 -2.38 0.10 0.72
CA LYS A 153 -1.60 0.25 -0.51
C LYS A 153 -1.34 1.72 -0.78
N VAL A 154 -0.06 2.12 -0.93
CA VAL A 154 0.24 3.50 -1.33
C VAL A 154 -0.18 3.73 -2.78
N VAL A 155 -0.68 4.93 -3.06
CA VAL A 155 -1.05 5.33 -4.42
C VAL A 155 -0.09 6.40 -4.91
N ILE A 156 0.54 6.13 -6.04
CA ILE A 156 1.43 7.08 -6.70
C ILE A 156 0.94 7.44 -8.10
N SER A 157 1.34 8.62 -8.55
CA SER A 157 1.23 9.05 -9.95
C SER A 157 2.60 9.39 -10.49
N ARG A 158 2.89 8.96 -11.70
CA ARG A 158 4.08 9.43 -12.44
C ARG A 158 3.99 10.96 -12.59
N THR A 159 5.13 11.62 -12.70
CA THR A 159 5.19 13.08 -12.79
C THR A 159 5.50 13.54 -14.21
N GLY A 160 4.99 14.71 -14.57
CA GLY A 160 5.41 15.47 -15.72
C GLY A 160 6.77 16.17 -15.50
N PRO A 161 7.25 16.93 -16.50
CA PRO A 161 8.50 17.69 -16.39
C PRO A 161 8.49 18.74 -15.26
N ASP A 162 7.30 19.18 -14.83
CA ASP A 162 7.09 20.15 -13.76
C ASP A 162 6.98 19.50 -12.36
N HIS A 163 7.32 18.21 -12.25
CA HIS A 163 7.20 17.39 -11.03
C HIS A 163 5.77 17.25 -10.48
N ARG A 164 4.74 17.65 -11.22
CA ARG A 164 3.35 17.45 -10.83
C ARG A 164 2.86 16.07 -11.24
N PRO A 165 1.91 15.49 -10.47
CA PRO A 165 1.31 14.22 -10.83
C PRO A 165 0.58 14.32 -12.17
N LEU A 166 0.83 13.36 -13.07
CA LEU A 166 0.14 13.27 -14.37
C LEU A 166 -1.31 12.81 -14.21
N ASN A 167 -1.64 12.11 -13.13
CA ASN A 167 -2.96 11.56 -12.87
C ASN A 167 -3.37 11.88 -11.43
N ALA A 168 -4.57 12.42 -11.26
CA ALA A 168 -5.13 12.70 -9.94
C ALA A 168 -5.83 11.45 -9.38
N LEU A 169 -5.75 11.25 -8.07
CA LEU A 169 -6.57 10.29 -7.35
C LEU A 169 -7.94 10.92 -7.05
N THR A 170 -8.81 10.97 -8.06
CA THR A 170 -10.17 11.52 -7.94
C THR A 170 -11.09 10.60 -7.15
N SER A 171 -12.25 11.10 -6.71
CA SER A 171 -13.27 10.28 -6.05
C SER A 171 -13.75 9.11 -6.93
N ASP A 172 -13.84 9.31 -8.24
CA ASP A 172 -14.24 8.26 -9.19
C ASP A 172 -13.14 7.17 -9.29
N GLU A 173 -11.86 7.58 -9.31
CA GLU A 173 -10.74 6.62 -9.27
C GLU A 173 -10.73 5.85 -7.94
N GLN A 174 -10.93 6.53 -6.81
CA GLN A 174 -11.03 5.89 -5.50
C GLN A 174 -12.18 4.88 -5.47
N GLN A 175 -13.36 5.26 -5.95
CA GLN A 175 -14.51 4.36 -6.01
C GLN A 175 -14.23 3.16 -6.89
N ARG A 176 -13.76 3.36 -8.12
CA ARG A 176 -13.46 2.29 -9.09
C ARG A 176 -12.42 1.30 -8.57
N ILE A 177 -11.34 1.80 -7.98
CA ILE A 177 -10.27 0.98 -7.41
C ILE A 177 -10.79 0.27 -6.15
N GLY A 178 -11.42 1.00 -5.23
CA GLY A 178 -11.93 0.45 -3.98
C GLY A 178 -12.98 -0.65 -4.20
N ASP A 179 -13.91 -0.46 -5.14
CA ASP A 179 -14.93 -1.46 -5.46
C ASP A 179 -14.36 -2.73 -6.07
N TYR A 180 -13.26 -2.63 -6.82
CA TYR A 180 -12.54 -3.81 -7.28
C TYR A 180 -11.91 -4.56 -6.11
N PHE A 181 -11.15 -3.88 -5.26
CA PHE A 181 -10.45 -4.54 -4.15
C PHE A 181 -11.39 -5.09 -3.07
N LYS A 182 -12.59 -4.54 -2.89
CA LYS A 182 -13.61 -5.14 -2.00
C LYS A 182 -14.10 -6.51 -2.46
N ARG A 183 -13.98 -6.85 -3.72
CA ARG A 183 -14.56 -8.08 -4.31
C ARG A 183 -13.56 -8.99 -5.02
N TYR A 184 -12.31 -8.61 -5.16
CA TYR A 184 -11.37 -9.38 -5.97
C TYR A 184 -11.04 -10.77 -5.39
N LYS A 185 -11.26 -10.98 -4.07
CA LYS A 185 -11.12 -12.26 -3.38
C LYS A 185 -12.44 -13.03 -3.20
N ILE A 186 -13.58 -12.52 -3.68
CA ILE A 186 -14.91 -13.11 -3.41
C ILE A 186 -15.06 -14.56 -3.87
N HIS A 187 -14.23 -15.01 -4.79
CA HIS A 187 -14.21 -16.38 -5.31
C HIS A 187 -13.27 -17.32 -4.52
N GLU A 188 -12.56 -16.80 -3.53
CA GLU A 188 -11.61 -17.55 -2.71
C GLU A 188 -12.26 -17.88 -1.37
N GLU A 189 -12.46 -19.17 -1.08
CA GLU A 189 -13.09 -19.62 0.16
C GLU A 189 -12.28 -19.19 1.38
N GLY A 190 -12.97 -18.66 2.39
CA GLY A 190 -12.36 -18.19 3.64
C GLY A 190 -11.58 -16.88 3.53
N LYS A 191 -11.53 -16.26 2.34
CA LYS A 191 -10.86 -14.98 2.15
C LYS A 191 -11.84 -13.83 2.06
N PHE A 192 -11.38 -12.67 2.48
CA PHE A 192 -12.12 -11.42 2.33
C PHE A 192 -11.17 -10.25 2.04
N SER A 193 -11.73 -9.13 1.65
CA SER A 193 -11.04 -7.84 1.61
C SER A 193 -12.01 -6.72 1.93
N ARG A 194 -11.54 -5.72 2.65
CA ARG A 194 -12.30 -4.52 3.01
C ARG A 194 -11.49 -3.29 2.65
N VAL A 195 -12.16 -2.27 2.15
CA VAL A 195 -11.57 -0.96 1.89
C VAL A 195 -12.32 0.05 2.73
N PRO A 196 -11.90 0.28 4.00
CA PRO A 196 -12.57 1.19 4.91
C PRO A 196 -12.45 2.66 4.51
N GLY A 197 -11.51 3.00 3.64
CA GLY A 197 -11.40 4.37 3.17
C GLY A 197 -10.05 4.69 2.54
N TRP A 198 -9.79 5.99 2.44
CA TRP A 198 -8.61 6.52 1.79
C TRP A 198 -7.87 7.49 2.72
N GLY A 199 -6.56 7.51 2.61
CA GLY A 199 -5.67 8.45 3.27
C GLY A 199 -5.03 9.40 2.28
N GLY A 200 -4.49 10.49 2.79
CA GLY A 200 -3.75 11.49 1.99
C GLY A 200 -2.28 11.13 1.80
N THR A 201 -1.56 12.06 1.16
CA THR A 201 -0.13 11.95 0.85
C THR A 201 0.73 11.72 2.09
N ALA A 202 0.46 12.43 3.19
CA ALA A 202 1.23 12.32 4.43
C ALA A 202 1.11 10.92 5.05
N GLU A 203 -0.10 10.33 5.02
CA GLU A 203 -0.32 8.97 5.50
C GLU A 203 0.38 7.95 4.61
N GLY A 204 0.28 8.10 3.28
CA GLY A 204 1.02 7.26 2.34
C GLY A 204 2.53 7.29 2.57
N LEU A 205 3.11 8.47 2.79
CA LEU A 205 4.53 8.61 3.10
C LEU A 205 4.90 7.93 4.43
N SER A 206 4.05 8.07 5.46
CA SER A 206 4.26 7.41 6.75
C SER A 206 4.32 5.89 6.60
N TYR A 207 3.43 5.30 5.79
CA TYR A 207 3.47 3.85 5.51
C TYR A 207 4.73 3.44 4.76
N VAL A 208 5.14 4.17 3.72
CA VAL A 208 6.41 3.89 3.00
C VAL A 208 7.60 3.95 3.95
N THR A 209 7.65 4.97 4.83
CA THR A 209 8.74 5.11 5.81
C THR A 209 8.73 3.94 6.80
N THR A 210 7.58 3.63 7.41
CA THR A 210 7.47 2.56 8.41
C THR A 210 7.86 1.19 7.82
N THR A 211 7.38 0.87 6.62
CA THR A 211 7.69 -0.40 5.96
C THR A 211 9.15 -0.47 5.49
N HIS A 212 9.77 0.67 5.18
CA HIS A 212 11.20 0.75 4.93
C HIS A 212 12.03 0.59 6.21
N ASP A 213 11.60 1.16 7.33
CA ASP A 213 12.25 0.97 8.63
C ASP A 213 12.22 -0.52 9.04
N PHE A 214 11.13 -1.24 8.74
CA PHE A 214 11.07 -2.69 8.92
C PHE A 214 12.14 -3.40 8.07
N PHE A 215 12.25 -3.05 6.80
CA PHE A 215 13.28 -3.61 5.92
C PHE A 215 14.69 -3.35 6.46
N THR A 216 15.01 -2.12 6.87
CA THR A 216 16.34 -1.75 7.37
C THR A 216 16.66 -2.44 8.70
N THR A 217 15.68 -2.57 9.59
CA THR A 217 15.84 -3.28 10.87
C THR A 217 16.11 -4.77 10.67
N CYS A 218 15.41 -5.39 9.72
CA CYS A 218 15.56 -6.83 9.43
C CYS A 218 16.71 -7.16 8.50
N ARG A 219 17.27 -6.17 7.81
CA ARG A 219 18.37 -6.36 6.87
C ARG A 219 19.62 -6.89 7.60
N GLY A 220 20.06 -8.10 7.23
CA GLY A 220 21.22 -8.76 7.83
C GLY A 220 20.96 -9.52 9.12
N LEU A 221 19.70 -9.53 9.60
CA LEU A 221 19.31 -10.38 10.72
C LEU A 221 18.90 -11.77 10.24
N THR A 222 19.09 -12.78 11.08
CA THR A 222 18.55 -14.12 10.84
C THR A 222 17.05 -14.14 11.16
N GLU A 223 16.33 -15.10 10.61
CA GLU A 223 14.89 -15.31 10.81
C GLU A 223 14.43 -15.23 12.29
N SER A 224 15.24 -15.81 13.19
CA SER A 224 14.93 -15.86 14.62
C SER A 224 15.15 -14.52 15.36
N THR A 225 15.81 -13.55 14.74
CA THR A 225 16.22 -12.29 15.39
C THR A 225 15.54 -11.05 14.82
N CYS A 226 14.82 -11.16 13.70
CA CYS A 226 13.99 -10.07 13.18
C CYS A 226 12.63 -10.01 13.90
N THR A 227 12.67 -9.74 15.20
CA THR A 227 11.47 -9.41 15.99
C THR A 227 11.46 -7.91 16.21
N LEU A 228 10.50 -7.21 15.61
CA LEU A 228 10.29 -5.80 15.91
C LEU A 228 9.76 -5.68 17.34
N SER A 229 10.54 -5.05 18.20
CA SER A 229 10.11 -4.75 19.57
C SER A 229 8.91 -3.81 19.54
N THR A 230 7.80 -4.25 20.09
CA THR A 230 6.53 -3.51 20.16
C THR A 230 6.41 -2.62 21.38
N SER A 231 7.51 -2.16 21.96
CA SER A 231 7.39 -1.22 23.07
C SER A 231 6.91 0.14 22.53
N PRO A 232 5.68 0.57 22.85
CA PRO A 232 5.26 1.93 22.54
C PRO A 232 6.16 2.85 23.37
N SER A 233 6.94 3.67 22.68
CA SER A 233 7.61 4.79 23.33
C SER A 233 6.54 5.74 23.87
N THR A 234 6.26 5.64 25.14
CA THR A 234 5.54 6.69 25.89
C THR A 234 6.41 7.92 25.91
N ARG A 235 6.11 8.89 25.05
CA ARG A 235 6.45 10.30 25.24
C ARG A 235 5.29 11.16 24.77
#